data_96192468fd3b4c683d24d38b94c9d4d8
#
_entry.id   96192468fd3b4c683d24d38b94c9d4d8
#
_cell.length_a   1.000
_cell.length_b   1.000
_cell.length_c   1.000
_cell.angle_alpha   90.00
_cell.angle_beta   90.00
_cell.angle_gamma   90.00
#
_symmetry.space_group_name_H-M   'P 1'
#
loop_
_entity.id
_entity.type
_entity.pdbx_description
1 polymer ?
#
loop_
_entity_poly.entity_id
_entity_poly.type
_entity_poly.pdbx_seq_one_letter_code
_entity_poly.pdbx_strand_id
1 'polypeptide(L)'
;PRGLVILVNFTDVAFTTDKAEMDSMLTGKNYTRDYSYFYRGKKQSITSKGSAWQYFYDSSNGHYDPQFDVIGPVTVSKNMAYYGKNVNDFDAAPWTMVKEACQLVDDSVDFKQYDNNNDGYVDFVYVIYAGYGEADGGDKNTIWPHSYWLLEAGITCKLDGKYVDLYACGNEMDSRTNYHTGIGTFCHEFSHVLGLPDLYETTGYGTYKTIGAWSILDYGPYNNDGNTPPAYSAYEQFFMGWLMPRLIVDAENVELEELQASNSALLISSSDQHNLIGNDPKPTTFYLLENRQQVGWDEYLPGHGLMLTKVQYDYNKWTNNTVNNSSNRMGVDLIEADGKKPSSSSNGYTGKAGDLFPAGATEYLGITNHSIEDVSEQDGIIYFKYRGGIATSTEQVQTEETIVAIYNILGQKQAAVDIESLPHGTYVVVTTAGSKKIVR
;
A
#
# COMPACT_ATOMS: atom_id res chain seq x y z
N PRO A 1 9.62 1.48 -13.58
CA PRO A 1 9.69 2.93 -13.41
C PRO A 1 10.82 3.32 -12.46
N ARG A 2 11.42 4.53 -12.66
CA ARG A 2 12.46 5.10 -11.80
C ARG A 2 11.86 6.12 -10.84
N GLY A 3 12.30 6.10 -9.58
CA GLY A 3 11.95 7.06 -8.56
C GLY A 3 13.21 7.67 -7.94
N LEU A 4 13.19 8.97 -7.67
CA LEU A 4 14.30 9.69 -7.07
C LEU A 4 14.13 9.77 -5.55
N VAL A 5 15.12 9.31 -4.81
CA VAL A 5 15.17 9.44 -3.34
C VAL A 5 16.35 10.34 -2.97
N ILE A 6 16.08 11.44 -2.27
CA ILE A 6 17.09 12.40 -1.85
C ILE A 6 17.26 12.36 -0.33
N LEU A 7 18.45 12.08 0.14
CA LEU A 7 18.80 12.17 1.55
C LEU A 7 19.14 13.63 1.90
N VAL A 8 18.55 14.16 2.99
CA VAL A 8 18.65 15.58 3.34
C VAL A 8 19.14 15.79 4.76
N ASN A 9 20.19 16.60 4.89
CA ASN A 9 20.63 17.18 6.16
C ASN A 9 20.03 18.57 6.35
N PHE A 10 19.80 18.93 7.60
CA PHE A 10 19.55 20.31 8.01
C PHE A 10 20.85 20.96 8.53
N THR A 11 20.82 22.27 8.77
CA THR A 11 22.00 22.97 9.33
C THR A 11 22.32 22.55 10.78
N ASP A 12 21.36 21.99 11.48
CA ASP A 12 21.42 21.58 12.89
C ASP A 12 21.29 20.06 13.09
N VAL A 13 20.84 19.31 12.09
CA VAL A 13 20.68 17.84 12.15
C VAL A 13 21.27 17.22 10.90
N ALA A 14 22.20 16.30 11.07
CA ALA A 14 22.83 15.57 9.98
C ALA A 14 22.43 14.09 10.01
N PHE A 15 22.42 13.47 8.85
CA PHE A 15 22.25 12.03 8.67
C PHE A 15 23.31 11.26 9.47
N THR A 16 22.89 10.25 10.18
CA THR A 16 23.73 9.36 10.98
C THR A 16 23.84 7.96 10.37
N THR A 17 22.88 7.58 9.56
CA THR A 17 22.85 6.31 8.85
C THR A 17 23.76 6.37 7.62
N ASP A 18 24.54 5.32 7.39
CA ASP A 18 25.36 5.22 6.19
C ASP A 18 24.47 5.21 4.93
N LYS A 19 24.87 5.97 3.90
CA LYS A 19 24.18 5.98 2.61
C LYS A 19 24.07 4.57 2.01
N ALA A 20 25.10 3.73 2.13
CA ALA A 20 25.06 2.36 1.62
C ALA A 20 24.01 1.50 2.33
N GLU A 21 23.76 1.74 3.61
CA GLU A 21 22.67 1.10 4.35
C GLU A 21 21.31 1.57 3.83
N MET A 22 21.13 2.87 3.61
CA MET A 22 19.90 3.41 3.03
C MET A 22 19.65 2.89 1.61
N ASP A 23 20.70 2.84 0.77
CA ASP A 23 20.63 2.22 -0.55
C ASP A 23 20.16 0.75 -0.45
N SER A 24 20.75 -0.02 0.45
CA SER A 24 20.43 -1.44 0.64
C SER A 24 19.00 -1.64 1.14
N MET A 25 18.55 -0.80 2.08
CA MET A 25 17.19 -0.84 2.62
C MET A 25 16.14 -0.52 1.55
N LEU A 26 16.46 0.37 0.61
CA LEU A 26 15.49 0.76 -0.43
C LEU A 26 15.56 -0.12 -1.68
N THR A 27 16.73 -0.61 -2.07
CA THR A 27 16.96 -1.24 -3.37
C THR A 27 17.50 -2.67 -3.33
N GLY A 28 17.95 -3.13 -2.16
CA GLY A 28 18.65 -4.41 -2.00
C GLY A 28 17.75 -5.62 -2.26
N LYS A 29 18.20 -6.57 -3.09
CA LYS A 29 17.40 -7.78 -3.43
C LYS A 29 17.32 -8.82 -2.32
N ASN A 30 18.16 -8.76 -1.32
CA ASN A 30 18.17 -9.70 -0.19
C ASN A 30 18.53 -8.93 1.08
N TYR A 31 17.95 -7.75 1.23
CA TYR A 31 18.22 -6.94 2.40
C TYR A 31 17.75 -7.64 3.66
N THR A 32 18.65 -7.71 4.65
CA THR A 32 18.34 -8.18 5.99
C THR A 32 19.08 -7.33 6.99
N ARG A 33 18.46 -7.06 8.11
CA ARG A 33 19.06 -6.32 9.20
C ARG A 33 18.56 -6.83 10.54
N ASP A 34 19.47 -7.15 11.43
CA ASP A 34 19.19 -7.50 12.81
C ASP A 34 19.69 -6.39 13.73
N TYR A 35 18.81 -5.95 14.63
CA TYR A 35 19.20 -5.02 15.69
C TYR A 35 18.40 -5.29 16.97
N SER A 36 18.84 -4.71 18.07
CA SER A 36 18.11 -4.82 19.32
C SER A 36 18.20 -3.54 20.14
N TYR A 37 17.14 -3.22 20.82
CA TYR A 37 17.04 -2.05 21.68
C TYR A 37 16.32 -2.40 23.00
N PHE A 38 16.38 -1.49 23.95
CA PHE A 38 15.65 -1.65 25.21
C PHE A 38 14.45 -0.73 25.25
N TYR A 39 13.28 -1.33 25.43
CA TYR A 39 12.03 -0.59 25.61
C TYR A 39 11.40 -0.98 26.95
N ARG A 40 11.17 0.01 27.83
CA ARG A 40 10.64 -0.19 29.18
C ARG A 40 11.40 -1.27 29.98
N GLY A 41 12.72 -1.28 29.82
CA GLY A 41 13.60 -2.23 30.53
C GLY A 41 13.63 -3.64 29.98
N LYS A 42 12.95 -3.94 28.87
CA LYS A 42 12.98 -5.23 28.18
C LYS A 42 13.76 -5.11 26.87
N LYS A 43 14.63 -6.06 26.59
CA LYS A 43 15.31 -6.15 25.30
C LYS A 43 14.29 -6.59 24.25
N GLN A 44 14.22 -5.82 23.19
CA GLN A 44 13.49 -6.14 21.95
C GLN A 44 14.53 -6.49 20.88
N SER A 45 14.22 -7.43 20.03
CA SER A 45 15.05 -7.80 18.88
C SER A 45 14.19 -7.75 17.64
N ILE A 46 14.69 -7.08 16.61
CA ILE A 46 14.02 -6.86 15.34
C ILE A 46 14.86 -7.49 14.24
N THR A 47 14.21 -8.20 13.34
CA THR A 47 14.77 -8.65 12.08
C THR A 47 13.97 -8.02 10.95
N SER A 48 14.63 -7.17 10.14
CA SER A 48 14.11 -6.71 8.85
C SER A 48 14.45 -7.72 7.78
N LYS A 49 13.50 -8.02 6.89
CA LYS A 49 13.71 -8.90 5.73
C LYS A 49 13.06 -8.24 4.50
N GLY A 50 13.85 -8.03 3.47
CA GLY A 50 13.40 -7.39 2.24
C GLY A 50 13.56 -5.87 2.26
N SER A 51 13.79 -5.30 1.10
CA SER A 51 13.88 -3.87 0.85
C SER A 51 12.54 -3.29 0.41
N ALA A 52 12.45 -1.95 0.28
CA ALA A 52 11.28 -1.30 -0.30
C ALA A 52 11.03 -1.77 -1.75
N TRP A 53 12.10 -1.94 -2.56
CA TRP A 53 11.99 -2.55 -3.88
C TRP A 53 11.33 -3.93 -3.82
N GLN A 54 11.82 -4.80 -2.93
CA GLN A 54 11.30 -6.16 -2.80
C GLN A 54 9.84 -6.16 -2.35
N TYR A 55 9.48 -5.26 -1.42
CA TYR A 55 8.12 -5.10 -0.95
C TYR A 55 7.12 -4.84 -2.10
N PHE A 56 7.43 -3.87 -2.97
CA PHE A 56 6.55 -3.56 -4.11
C PHE A 56 6.59 -4.65 -5.18
N TYR A 57 7.74 -5.25 -5.42
CA TYR A 57 7.88 -6.36 -6.36
C TYR A 57 7.05 -7.58 -5.92
N ASP A 58 7.17 -7.99 -4.66
CA ASP A 58 6.43 -9.13 -4.10
C ASP A 58 4.93 -8.81 -4.00
N SER A 59 4.54 -7.67 -3.41
CA SER A 59 3.13 -7.26 -3.27
C SER A 59 2.40 -7.11 -4.59
N SER A 60 3.11 -6.88 -5.67
CA SER A 60 2.54 -6.80 -7.02
C SER A 60 2.67 -8.09 -7.81
N ASN A 61 3.15 -9.18 -7.22
CA ASN A 61 3.49 -10.42 -7.95
C ASN A 61 4.39 -10.16 -9.17
N GLY A 62 5.36 -9.25 -9.03
CA GLY A 62 6.29 -8.85 -10.07
C GLY A 62 5.71 -7.97 -11.17
N HIS A 63 4.47 -7.51 -11.04
CA HIS A 63 3.86 -6.57 -11.99
C HIS A 63 4.46 -5.16 -11.90
N TYR A 64 4.96 -4.78 -10.73
CA TYR A 64 5.60 -3.51 -10.48
C TYR A 64 7.04 -3.72 -10.00
N ASP A 65 8.00 -3.26 -10.81
CA ASP A 65 9.45 -3.36 -10.58
C ASP A 65 10.04 -1.93 -10.52
N PRO A 66 9.94 -1.23 -9.36
CA PRO A 66 10.47 0.12 -9.22
C PRO A 66 11.99 0.11 -9.12
N GLN A 67 12.62 1.18 -9.62
CA GLN A 67 14.05 1.44 -9.42
C GLN A 67 14.19 2.73 -8.63
N PHE A 68 14.75 2.66 -7.42
CA PHE A 68 14.99 3.84 -6.60
C PHE A 68 16.45 4.27 -6.72
N ASP A 69 16.67 5.52 -7.14
CA ASP A 69 18.00 6.13 -7.16
C ASP A 69 18.17 6.97 -5.88
N VAL A 70 19.05 6.55 -4.99
CA VAL A 70 19.29 7.22 -3.70
C VAL A 70 20.48 8.17 -3.83
N ILE A 71 20.23 9.45 -3.66
CA ILE A 71 21.22 10.52 -3.83
C ILE A 71 21.42 11.30 -2.53
N GLY A 72 22.57 11.88 -2.35
CA GLY A 72 22.89 12.70 -1.18
C GLY A 72 23.74 11.94 -0.14
N PRO A 73 23.73 12.36 1.15
CA PRO A 73 22.93 13.46 1.70
C PRO A 73 23.38 14.85 1.23
N VAL A 74 22.40 15.72 0.90
CA VAL A 74 22.62 17.15 0.66
C VAL A 74 22.18 17.96 1.87
N THR A 75 22.74 19.16 2.07
CA THR A 75 22.41 20.00 3.23
C THR A 75 21.59 21.20 2.79
N VAL A 76 20.33 21.28 3.26
CA VAL A 76 19.46 22.43 3.00
C VAL A 76 19.85 23.64 3.88
N SER A 77 19.44 24.83 3.48
CA SER A 77 19.96 26.11 4.02
C SER A 77 19.47 26.47 5.41
N LYS A 78 18.43 25.79 5.92
CA LYS A 78 17.80 26.11 7.23
C LYS A 78 17.90 24.92 8.18
N ASN A 79 17.57 25.19 9.44
CA ASN A 79 17.41 24.16 10.48
C ASN A 79 16.11 23.41 10.31
N MET A 80 15.98 22.23 10.93
CA MET A 80 14.79 21.40 10.87
C MET A 80 13.51 22.17 11.26
N ALA A 81 13.57 22.93 12.36
CA ALA A 81 12.41 23.68 12.85
C ALA A 81 11.90 24.78 11.89
N TYR A 82 12.71 25.22 10.94
CA TYR A 82 12.22 26.15 9.90
C TYR A 82 11.22 25.47 8.98
N TYR A 83 11.43 24.21 8.65
CA TYR A 83 10.59 23.44 7.73
C TYR A 83 9.43 22.74 8.46
N GLY A 84 9.70 22.14 9.63
CA GLY A 84 8.79 21.24 10.32
C GLY A 84 8.02 21.84 11.50
N LYS A 85 8.40 23.05 11.97
CA LYS A 85 7.68 23.64 13.10
C LYS A 85 6.17 23.74 12.83
N ASN A 86 5.35 23.20 13.73
CA ASN A 86 3.90 23.27 13.61
C ASN A 86 3.37 24.71 13.69
N VAL A 87 2.59 25.09 12.66
CA VAL A 87 1.84 26.34 12.56
C VAL A 87 0.39 25.99 12.24
N ASN A 88 -0.53 26.24 13.18
CA ASN A 88 -1.94 25.84 13.07
C ASN A 88 -2.10 24.32 12.77
N ASP A 89 -1.38 23.50 13.53
CA ASP A 89 -1.37 22.04 13.44
C ASP A 89 -0.81 21.45 12.14
N PHE A 90 -0.10 22.23 11.32
CA PHE A 90 0.57 21.79 10.09
C PHE A 90 2.04 22.23 10.09
N ASP A 91 2.89 21.48 9.42
CA ASP A 91 4.29 21.85 9.20
C ASP A 91 4.43 23.19 8.47
N ALA A 92 5.38 24.00 8.88
CA ALA A 92 5.53 25.36 8.39
C ALA A 92 5.86 25.46 6.91
N ALA A 93 6.79 24.64 6.41
CA ALA A 93 7.28 24.74 5.03
C ALA A 93 8.01 23.49 4.52
N PRO A 94 7.54 22.25 4.69
CA PRO A 94 8.27 21.06 4.26
C PRO A 94 8.47 21.02 2.74
N TRP A 95 7.53 21.55 1.97
CA TRP A 95 7.64 21.68 0.52
C TRP A 95 8.84 22.53 0.06
N THR A 96 9.29 23.50 0.85
CA THR A 96 10.48 24.27 0.53
C THR A 96 11.75 23.48 0.71
N MET A 97 11.80 22.56 1.68
CA MET A 97 12.87 21.57 1.83
C MET A 97 12.98 20.69 0.58
N VAL A 98 11.85 20.15 0.12
CA VAL A 98 11.83 19.30 -1.07
C VAL A 98 12.34 20.03 -2.31
N LYS A 99 11.83 21.25 -2.57
CA LYS A 99 12.34 22.06 -3.68
C LYS A 99 13.83 22.32 -3.58
N GLU A 100 14.32 22.72 -2.41
CA GLU A 100 15.75 23.01 -2.19
C GLU A 100 16.59 21.74 -2.38
N ALA A 101 16.15 20.59 -1.87
CA ALA A 101 16.81 19.31 -2.07
C ALA A 101 16.95 18.95 -3.56
N CYS A 102 15.88 19.11 -4.34
CA CYS A 102 15.92 18.90 -5.79
C CYS A 102 16.92 19.84 -6.49
N GLN A 103 16.95 21.11 -6.11
CA GLN A 103 17.88 22.09 -6.67
C GLN A 103 19.35 21.79 -6.32
N LEU A 104 19.59 21.23 -5.12
CA LEU A 104 20.96 20.87 -4.68
C LEU A 104 21.53 19.66 -5.41
N VAL A 105 20.69 18.80 -5.97
CA VAL A 105 21.13 17.62 -6.73
C VAL A 105 21.07 17.81 -8.24
N ASP A 106 20.57 18.94 -8.74
CA ASP A 106 20.32 19.22 -10.16
C ASP A 106 21.55 19.00 -11.06
N ASP A 107 22.74 19.45 -10.60
CA ASP A 107 23.99 19.24 -11.34
C ASP A 107 24.40 17.76 -11.51
N SER A 108 23.87 16.86 -10.69
CA SER A 108 24.22 15.43 -10.67
C SER A 108 23.08 14.49 -11.09
N VAL A 109 21.88 15.01 -11.25
CA VAL A 109 20.65 14.26 -11.56
C VAL A 109 20.00 14.81 -12.82
N ASP A 110 19.76 13.98 -13.82
CA ASP A 110 18.93 14.34 -14.97
C ASP A 110 17.47 13.99 -14.67
N PHE A 111 16.69 15.01 -14.31
CA PHE A 111 15.27 14.86 -13.92
C PHE A 111 14.37 14.32 -15.03
N LYS A 112 14.80 14.36 -16.30
CA LYS A 112 14.06 13.73 -17.40
C LYS A 112 13.93 12.21 -17.27
N GLN A 113 14.86 11.57 -16.55
CA GLN A 113 14.86 10.12 -16.34
C GLN A 113 13.76 9.65 -15.39
N TYR A 114 13.12 10.57 -14.65
CA TYR A 114 12.08 10.30 -13.67
C TYR A 114 10.68 10.71 -14.16
N ASP A 115 10.54 11.18 -15.39
CA ASP A 115 9.28 11.34 -16.11
C ASP A 115 9.06 10.08 -16.98
N ASN A 116 8.61 9.00 -16.33
CA ASN A 116 8.50 7.69 -16.96
C ASN A 116 7.37 7.61 -18.00
N ASN A 117 6.36 8.47 -17.89
CA ASN A 117 5.18 8.51 -18.76
C ASN A 117 5.28 9.59 -19.84
N ASN A 118 6.30 10.48 -19.80
CA ASN A 118 6.55 11.61 -20.70
C ASN A 118 5.42 12.65 -20.71
N ASP A 119 4.78 12.91 -19.58
CA ASP A 119 3.74 13.95 -19.45
C ASP A 119 4.30 15.35 -19.09
N GLY A 120 5.61 15.43 -18.83
CA GLY A 120 6.29 16.67 -18.48
C GLY A 120 6.49 16.87 -16.98
N TYR A 121 6.04 15.93 -16.18
CA TYR A 121 6.23 15.92 -14.73
C TYR A 121 7.16 14.75 -14.32
N VAL A 122 7.97 15.00 -13.30
CA VAL A 122 8.66 13.94 -12.57
C VAL A 122 7.59 13.14 -11.83
N ASP A 123 7.51 11.83 -12.07
CA ASP A 123 6.45 11.01 -11.48
C ASP A 123 6.53 10.99 -9.96
N PHE A 124 7.77 11.11 -9.40
CA PHE A 124 7.96 10.99 -7.97
C PHE A 124 9.33 11.44 -7.47
N VAL A 125 9.32 12.19 -6.37
CA VAL A 125 10.49 12.49 -5.54
C VAL A 125 10.20 12.11 -4.10
N TYR A 126 11.08 11.35 -3.47
CA TYR A 126 11.03 11.08 -2.04
C TYR A 126 12.20 11.77 -1.32
N VAL A 127 11.93 12.47 -0.24
CA VAL A 127 12.95 13.03 0.63
C VAL A 127 12.99 12.25 1.93
N ILE A 128 14.16 11.64 2.24
CA ILE A 128 14.43 11.13 3.58
C ILE A 128 15.25 12.20 4.31
N TYR A 129 14.64 12.80 5.32
CA TYR A 129 15.31 13.86 6.08
C TYR A 129 15.97 13.32 7.36
N ALA A 130 17.11 13.91 7.73
CA ALA A 130 17.93 13.51 8.88
C ALA A 130 17.16 13.64 10.20
N GLY A 131 17.40 12.71 11.10
CA GLY A 131 16.87 12.70 12.46
C GLY A 131 15.46 12.13 12.57
N TYR A 132 14.73 12.58 13.60
CA TYR A 132 13.40 12.04 13.96
C TYR A 132 12.27 12.79 13.25
N GLY A 133 11.18 12.06 12.94
CA GLY A 133 9.92 12.62 12.49
C GLY A 133 8.89 12.72 13.60
N GLU A 134 7.90 13.59 13.44
CA GLU A 134 6.85 13.80 14.45
C GLU A 134 6.03 12.52 14.68
N ALA A 135 5.76 11.74 13.62
CA ALA A 135 5.05 10.46 13.71
C ALA A 135 5.82 9.38 14.50
N ASP A 136 7.16 9.45 14.49
CA ASP A 136 8.06 8.50 15.16
C ASP A 136 8.66 9.04 16.46
N GLY A 137 7.92 9.95 17.12
CA GLY A 137 8.24 10.46 18.44
C GLY A 137 9.21 11.65 18.47
N GLY A 138 9.41 12.31 17.34
CA GLY A 138 9.97 13.67 17.26
C GLY A 138 9.06 14.68 17.94
N ASP A 139 9.58 15.88 18.19
CA ASP A 139 8.79 16.96 18.77
C ASP A 139 8.10 17.80 17.66
N LYS A 140 7.24 18.72 18.04
CA LYS A 140 6.49 19.62 17.14
C LYS A 140 7.33 20.58 16.28
N ASN A 141 8.64 20.48 16.33
CA ASN A 141 9.57 21.21 15.45
C ASN A 141 10.17 20.28 14.40
N THR A 142 9.82 18.98 14.42
CA THR A 142 10.20 18.02 13.39
C THR A 142 9.09 17.93 12.33
N ILE A 143 9.39 17.30 11.21
CA ILE A 143 8.45 17.20 10.09
C ILE A 143 7.59 15.93 10.28
N TRP A 144 6.29 16.04 10.01
CA TRP A 144 5.42 14.86 9.87
C TRP A 144 5.67 14.18 8.51
N PRO A 145 5.95 12.88 8.44
CA PRO A 145 6.01 12.15 7.18
C PRO A 145 4.69 12.31 6.40
N HIS A 146 4.78 12.65 5.12
CA HIS A 146 3.59 12.88 4.30
C HIS A 146 3.90 12.85 2.80
N SER A 147 2.84 12.72 2.00
CA SER A 147 2.84 12.95 0.56
C SER A 147 2.03 14.20 0.22
N TYR A 148 2.53 15.04 -0.70
CA TYR A 148 1.86 16.27 -1.11
C TYR A 148 2.34 16.78 -2.47
N TRP A 149 1.74 17.88 -2.97
CA TRP A 149 2.09 18.52 -4.22
C TRP A 149 2.71 19.90 -3.99
N LEU A 150 3.83 20.17 -4.66
CA LEU A 150 4.50 21.48 -4.60
C LEU A 150 3.60 22.60 -5.16
N LEU A 151 2.86 22.35 -6.25
CA LEU A 151 1.96 23.32 -6.86
C LEU A 151 0.79 23.68 -5.94
N GLU A 152 0.24 22.73 -5.20
CA GLU A 152 -0.80 22.99 -4.18
C GLU A 152 -0.26 23.87 -3.04
N ALA A 153 1.01 23.71 -2.69
CA ALA A 153 1.71 24.59 -1.73
C ALA A 153 2.09 25.96 -2.34
N GLY A 154 1.74 26.24 -3.58
CA GLY A 154 2.11 27.46 -4.30
C GLY A 154 3.59 27.51 -4.74
N ILE A 155 4.26 26.37 -4.79
CA ILE A 155 5.68 26.24 -5.14
C ILE A 155 5.82 25.68 -6.55
N THR A 156 6.57 26.38 -7.40
CA THR A 156 6.99 25.85 -8.70
C THR A 156 8.43 25.38 -8.62
N CYS A 157 8.66 24.14 -9.03
CA CYS A 157 10.00 23.54 -9.20
C CYS A 157 10.09 22.97 -10.62
N LYS A 158 11.03 23.48 -11.42
CA LYS A 158 11.25 23.01 -12.79
C LYS A 158 12.74 22.80 -13.02
N LEU A 159 13.13 21.57 -13.30
CA LEU A 159 14.52 21.14 -13.50
C LEU A 159 14.60 20.31 -14.79
N ASP A 160 15.61 20.49 -15.59
CA ASP A 160 15.78 19.82 -16.90
C ASP A 160 14.57 19.90 -17.85
N GLY A 161 13.74 20.91 -17.67
CA GLY A 161 12.51 21.09 -18.45
C GLY A 161 11.30 20.31 -17.92
N LYS A 162 11.43 19.54 -16.83
CA LYS A 162 10.36 18.80 -16.16
C LYS A 162 9.91 19.52 -14.90
N TYR A 163 8.63 19.39 -14.56
CA TYR A 163 8.10 19.89 -13.30
C TYR A 163 8.25 18.80 -12.22
N VAL A 164 8.79 19.17 -11.06
CA VAL A 164 8.68 18.37 -9.85
C VAL A 164 7.48 18.89 -9.08
N ASP A 165 6.49 18.03 -8.86
CA ASP A 165 5.24 18.41 -8.19
C ASP A 165 4.89 17.42 -7.08
N LEU A 166 4.53 16.18 -7.41
CA LEU A 166 4.23 15.15 -6.42
C LEU A 166 5.51 14.74 -5.68
N TYR A 167 5.46 14.82 -4.36
CA TYR A 167 6.54 14.35 -3.51
C TYR A 167 6.01 13.60 -2.29
N ALA A 168 6.88 12.83 -1.67
CA ALA A 168 6.69 12.34 -0.32
C ALA A 168 7.95 12.61 0.52
N CYS A 169 7.82 12.58 1.83
CA CYS A 169 8.96 12.66 2.72
C CYS A 169 8.76 11.80 3.97
N GLY A 170 9.88 11.37 4.54
CA GLY A 170 9.92 10.59 5.78
C GLY A 170 11.24 10.83 6.52
N ASN A 171 11.25 10.45 7.80
CA ASN A 171 12.40 10.64 8.68
C ASN A 171 13.41 9.49 8.56
N GLU A 172 14.66 9.81 8.89
CA GLU A 172 15.73 8.83 9.01
C GLU A 172 15.55 7.92 10.24
N MET A 173 15.28 8.51 11.42
CA MET A 173 15.42 7.86 12.72
C MET A 173 14.09 7.67 13.45
N ASP A 174 13.91 6.51 14.08
CA ASP A 174 12.86 6.25 15.06
C ASP A 174 13.40 6.59 16.47
N SER A 175 12.74 7.53 17.16
CA SER A 175 13.16 8.01 18.49
C SER A 175 13.06 6.96 19.59
N ARG A 176 12.23 5.94 19.41
CA ARG A 176 12.03 4.85 20.36
C ARG A 176 13.20 3.85 20.31
N THR A 177 13.69 3.56 19.13
CA THR A 177 14.73 2.57 18.91
C THR A 177 16.13 3.20 18.86
N ASN A 178 16.25 4.46 18.47
CA ASN A 178 17.49 5.16 18.09
C ASN A 178 18.23 4.47 16.93
N TYR A 179 17.48 3.78 16.07
CA TYR A 179 17.96 3.25 14.80
C TYR A 179 17.22 3.97 13.66
N HIS A 180 17.71 3.82 12.44
CA HIS A 180 16.96 4.29 11.30
C HIS A 180 15.60 3.56 11.23
N THR A 181 14.59 4.24 10.73
CA THR A 181 13.26 3.67 10.49
C THR A 181 13.37 2.47 9.55
N GLY A 182 12.40 1.56 9.64
CA GLY A 182 12.19 0.54 8.63
C GLY A 182 11.58 1.10 7.34
N ILE A 183 11.20 0.21 6.44
CA ILE A 183 10.61 0.60 5.15
C ILE A 183 9.13 0.95 5.23
N GLY A 184 8.46 0.73 6.38
CA GLY A 184 7.01 0.82 6.49
C GLY A 184 6.46 2.21 6.10
N THR A 185 7.00 3.28 6.68
CA THR A 185 6.61 4.66 6.34
C THR A 185 6.93 4.98 4.88
N PHE A 186 8.11 4.58 4.39
CA PHE A 186 8.44 4.75 2.98
C PHE A 186 7.41 4.08 2.05
N CYS A 187 7.05 2.83 2.34
CA CYS A 187 6.09 2.08 1.53
C CYS A 187 4.68 2.68 1.61
N HIS A 188 4.28 3.19 2.77
CA HIS A 188 3.01 3.89 2.95
C HIS A 188 2.93 5.15 2.07
N GLU A 189 3.89 6.07 2.25
CA GLU A 189 3.90 7.33 1.51
C GLU A 189 4.08 7.12 0.00
N PHE A 190 4.87 6.11 -0.38
CA PHE A 190 5.01 5.76 -1.80
C PHE A 190 3.72 5.15 -2.37
N SER A 191 2.88 4.51 -1.57
CA SER A 191 1.58 4.01 -2.00
C SER A 191 0.62 5.15 -2.38
N HIS A 192 0.74 6.31 -1.73
CA HIS A 192 0.01 7.53 -2.15
C HIS A 192 0.45 8.03 -3.53
N VAL A 193 1.75 7.95 -3.82
CA VAL A 193 2.27 8.27 -5.16
C VAL A 193 1.68 7.35 -6.23
N LEU A 194 1.43 6.09 -5.89
CA LEU A 194 0.77 5.14 -6.76
C LEU A 194 -0.75 5.39 -6.89
N GLY A 195 -1.29 6.36 -6.14
CA GLY A 195 -2.68 6.81 -6.21
C GLY A 195 -3.63 6.18 -5.18
N LEU A 196 -3.12 5.45 -4.21
CA LEU A 196 -3.92 4.89 -3.13
C LEU A 196 -4.14 5.93 -2.03
N PRO A 197 -5.36 6.09 -1.51
CA PRO A 197 -5.65 6.98 -0.38
C PRO A 197 -5.41 6.28 0.96
N ASP A 198 -5.35 7.06 2.03
CA ASP A 198 -5.39 6.55 3.39
C ASP A 198 -6.67 5.77 3.66
N LEU A 199 -6.52 4.67 4.39
CA LEU A 199 -7.65 3.87 4.88
C LEU A 199 -7.92 4.05 6.37
N TYR A 200 -7.15 4.90 7.06
CA TYR A 200 -7.48 5.36 8.40
C TYR A 200 -8.40 6.62 8.35
N GLU A 201 -8.88 7.04 9.50
CA GLU A 201 -9.70 8.23 9.65
C GLU A 201 -8.81 9.48 9.64
N THR A 202 -8.84 10.28 8.56
CA THR A 202 -7.93 11.40 8.29
C THR A 202 -8.38 12.72 8.92
N THR A 203 -9.50 12.77 9.68
CA THR A 203 -9.93 14.01 10.35
C THR A 203 -9.07 14.36 11.57
N GLY A 204 -8.23 13.42 12.03
CA GLY A 204 -7.36 13.58 13.20
C GLY A 204 -8.08 13.41 14.55
N TYR A 205 -9.38 13.17 14.56
CA TYR A 205 -10.12 13.01 15.83
C TYR A 205 -10.01 11.62 16.44
N GLY A 206 -9.58 10.61 15.65
CA GLY A 206 -9.36 9.23 16.13
C GLY A 206 -10.57 8.60 16.81
N THR A 207 -11.78 8.96 16.38
CA THR A 207 -13.04 8.62 17.06
C THR A 207 -13.48 7.18 16.88
N TYR A 208 -12.92 6.48 15.90
CA TYR A 208 -13.16 5.06 15.62
C TYR A 208 -11.95 4.43 14.95
N LYS A 209 -11.96 3.13 14.83
CA LYS A 209 -10.90 2.36 14.20
C LYS A 209 -11.34 1.87 12.82
N THR A 210 -10.38 1.67 11.96
CA THR A 210 -10.51 1.25 10.58
C THR A 210 -9.87 -0.13 10.39
N ILE A 211 -9.16 -0.35 9.31
CA ILE A 211 -8.58 -1.67 8.99
C ILE A 211 -7.39 -2.01 9.91
N GLY A 212 -6.65 -1.01 10.38
CA GLY A 212 -5.54 -1.20 11.31
C GLY A 212 -4.31 -1.84 10.67
N ALA A 213 -3.69 -2.78 11.39
CA ALA A 213 -2.44 -3.43 10.96
C ALA A 213 -2.58 -4.36 9.74
N TRP A 214 -3.80 -4.56 9.25
CA TRP A 214 -4.08 -5.39 8.08
C TRP A 214 -3.78 -4.68 6.74
N SER A 215 -3.58 -3.36 6.74
CA SER A 215 -3.36 -2.54 5.55
C SER A 215 -2.13 -1.66 5.69
N ILE A 216 -1.34 -1.56 4.61
CA ILE A 216 -0.23 -0.60 4.49
C ILE A 216 -0.73 0.86 4.55
N LEU A 217 -1.98 1.12 4.20
CA LEU A 217 -2.60 2.44 4.15
C LEU A 217 -3.37 2.81 5.44
N ASP A 218 -3.17 2.04 6.51
CA ASP A 218 -3.69 2.33 7.85
C ASP A 218 -2.54 2.18 8.87
N TYR A 219 -2.62 1.28 9.82
CA TYR A 219 -1.60 1.09 10.85
C TYR A 219 -0.50 0.09 10.46
N GLY A 220 -0.68 -0.62 9.36
CA GLY A 220 0.26 -1.64 8.85
C GLY A 220 1.71 -1.18 8.69
N PRO A 221 2.01 0.08 8.31
CA PRO A 221 3.38 0.60 8.26
C PRO A 221 4.20 0.37 9.52
N TYR A 222 3.56 0.26 10.68
CA TYR A 222 4.22 0.08 11.98
C TYR A 222 4.41 -1.38 12.41
N ASN A 223 3.99 -2.36 11.60
CA ASN A 223 4.22 -3.77 11.90
C ASN A 223 5.72 -4.05 12.03
N ASN A 224 6.10 -4.89 13.01
CA ASN A 224 7.49 -5.17 13.34
C ASN A 224 8.32 -3.89 13.52
N ASP A 225 7.81 -2.92 14.28
CA ASP A 225 8.46 -1.61 14.49
C ASP A 225 8.83 -0.91 13.15
N GLY A 226 7.96 -0.97 12.15
CA GLY A 226 8.15 -0.34 10.85
C GLY A 226 9.01 -1.12 9.85
N ASN A 227 9.47 -2.32 10.22
CA ASN A 227 10.42 -3.08 9.39
C ASN A 227 9.77 -4.08 8.45
N THR A 228 8.55 -4.53 8.77
CA THR A 228 7.84 -5.53 7.96
C THR A 228 6.38 -5.12 7.80
N PRO A 229 6.10 -4.13 6.93
CA PRO A 229 4.72 -3.77 6.63
C PRO A 229 3.98 -4.96 6.02
N PRO A 230 2.63 -5.04 6.16
CA PRO A 230 1.87 -6.12 5.56
C PRO A 230 1.94 -6.00 4.04
N ALA A 231 1.87 -7.11 3.34
CA ALA A 231 1.67 -7.10 1.90
C ALA A 231 0.40 -6.34 1.51
N TYR A 232 0.34 -5.82 0.30
CA TYR A 232 -0.90 -5.22 -0.21
C TYR A 232 -2.05 -6.21 -0.10
N SER A 233 -3.17 -5.77 0.49
CA SER A 233 -4.41 -6.52 0.54
C SER A 233 -4.99 -6.76 -0.86
N ALA A 234 -5.94 -7.68 -0.98
CA ALA A 234 -6.64 -7.88 -2.25
C ALA A 234 -7.30 -6.59 -2.77
N TYR A 235 -7.79 -5.72 -1.87
CA TYR A 235 -8.34 -4.42 -2.26
C TYR A 235 -7.27 -3.51 -2.88
N GLU A 236 -6.14 -3.35 -2.22
CA GLU A 236 -5.05 -2.50 -2.68
C GLU A 236 -4.48 -3.00 -4.01
N GLN A 237 -4.24 -4.31 -4.13
CA GLN A 237 -3.78 -4.93 -5.38
C GLN A 237 -4.83 -4.80 -6.51
N PHE A 238 -6.11 -4.97 -6.19
CA PHE A 238 -7.19 -4.81 -7.17
C PHE A 238 -7.33 -3.37 -7.64
N PHE A 239 -7.22 -2.39 -6.72
CA PHE A 239 -7.21 -0.97 -7.07
C PHE A 239 -6.06 -0.63 -8.02
N MET A 240 -4.88 -1.18 -7.78
CA MET A 240 -3.69 -1.02 -8.62
C MET A 240 -3.75 -1.81 -9.94
N GLY A 241 -4.71 -2.71 -10.10
CA GLY A 241 -4.76 -3.62 -11.25
C GLY A 241 -3.67 -4.70 -11.23
N TRP A 242 -3.08 -4.98 -10.06
CA TRP A 242 -2.10 -6.06 -9.87
C TRP A 242 -2.76 -7.41 -9.59
N LEU A 243 -3.99 -7.39 -9.12
CA LEU A 243 -4.83 -8.54 -8.88
C LEU A 243 -6.15 -8.41 -9.65
N MET A 244 -6.60 -9.50 -10.25
CA MET A 244 -7.95 -9.62 -10.80
C MET A 244 -8.72 -10.65 -9.96
N PRO A 245 -9.59 -10.23 -9.03
CA PRO A 245 -10.36 -11.16 -8.22
C PRO A 245 -11.37 -11.93 -9.09
N ARG A 246 -11.58 -13.20 -8.76
CA ARG A 246 -12.64 -14.01 -9.39
C ARG A 246 -14.00 -13.59 -8.83
N LEU A 247 -14.90 -13.13 -9.71
CA LEU A 247 -16.30 -12.92 -9.34
C LEU A 247 -16.96 -14.26 -9.05
N ILE A 248 -17.47 -14.42 -7.82
CA ILE A 248 -18.19 -15.62 -7.40
C ILE A 248 -19.70 -15.37 -7.44
N VAL A 249 -20.41 -16.18 -8.19
CA VAL A 249 -21.86 -16.00 -8.46
C VAL A 249 -22.67 -17.22 -8.01
N ASP A 250 -22.28 -18.40 -8.47
CA ASP A 250 -23.00 -19.64 -8.19
C ASP A 250 -22.59 -20.25 -6.85
N ALA A 251 -23.50 -21.02 -6.24
CA ALA A 251 -23.20 -21.76 -5.03
C ALA A 251 -22.10 -22.78 -5.28
N GLU A 252 -21.03 -22.73 -4.47
CA GLU A 252 -19.88 -23.63 -4.61
C GLU A 252 -19.16 -23.88 -3.28
N ASN A 253 -18.40 -24.97 -3.23
CA ASN A 253 -17.40 -25.17 -2.21
C ASN A 253 -16.11 -24.49 -2.67
N VAL A 254 -15.60 -23.59 -1.85
CA VAL A 254 -14.43 -22.79 -2.16
C VAL A 254 -13.21 -23.34 -1.45
N GLU A 255 -12.12 -23.41 -2.18
CA GLU A 255 -10.75 -23.55 -1.70
C GLU A 255 -9.99 -22.27 -2.08
N LEU A 256 -9.42 -21.56 -1.10
CA LEU A 256 -8.74 -20.29 -1.30
C LEU A 256 -7.33 -20.35 -0.72
N GLU A 257 -6.36 -20.37 -1.60
CA GLU A 257 -4.94 -20.33 -1.26
C GLU A 257 -4.53 -18.94 -0.73
N GLU A 258 -3.39 -18.87 -0.07
CA GLU A 258 -2.81 -17.63 0.46
C GLU A 258 -2.58 -16.60 -0.66
N LEU A 259 -2.92 -15.33 -0.38
CA LEU A 259 -2.99 -14.25 -1.36
C LEU A 259 -1.65 -14.01 -2.09
N GLN A 260 -0.54 -13.92 -1.35
CA GLN A 260 0.76 -13.57 -1.94
C GLN A 260 1.33 -14.73 -2.77
N ALA A 261 1.09 -15.97 -2.37
CA ALA A 261 1.57 -17.15 -3.08
C ALA A 261 0.76 -17.43 -4.35
N SER A 262 -0.56 -17.19 -4.31
CA SER A 262 -1.47 -17.57 -5.39
C SER A 262 -1.90 -16.43 -6.30
N ASN A 263 -1.76 -15.18 -5.85
CA ASN A 263 -2.38 -13.99 -6.45
C ASN A 263 -3.89 -14.19 -6.68
N SER A 264 -4.56 -14.81 -5.72
CA SER A 264 -5.96 -15.22 -5.82
C SER A 264 -6.81 -14.56 -4.75
N ALA A 265 -7.91 -13.95 -5.16
CA ALA A 265 -8.95 -13.44 -4.29
C ALA A 265 -10.32 -13.60 -4.96
N LEU A 266 -11.37 -13.50 -4.15
CA LEU A 266 -12.75 -13.58 -4.64
C LEU A 266 -13.44 -12.25 -4.48
N LEU A 267 -14.35 -11.96 -5.40
CA LEU A 267 -15.22 -10.79 -5.35
C LEU A 267 -16.68 -11.23 -5.30
N ILE A 268 -17.43 -10.68 -4.35
CA ILE A 268 -18.88 -10.81 -4.28
C ILE A 268 -19.52 -9.47 -4.61
N SER A 269 -20.44 -9.46 -5.56
CA SER A 269 -21.28 -8.31 -5.89
C SER A 269 -22.75 -8.67 -5.70
N SER A 270 -23.51 -7.79 -5.05
CA SER A 270 -24.93 -8.02 -4.77
C SER A 270 -25.79 -8.16 -6.03
N SER A 271 -25.27 -7.76 -7.19
CA SER A 271 -25.93 -7.90 -8.49
C SER A 271 -25.48 -9.12 -9.30
N ASP A 272 -24.60 -9.95 -8.75
CA ASP A 272 -23.92 -11.04 -9.48
C ASP A 272 -23.15 -10.55 -10.74
N GLN A 273 -22.84 -9.26 -10.81
CA GLN A 273 -22.12 -8.63 -11.92
C GLN A 273 -21.12 -7.61 -11.38
N HIS A 274 -19.96 -7.51 -12.01
CA HIS A 274 -18.95 -6.49 -11.71
C HIS A 274 -18.08 -6.25 -12.95
N ASN A 275 -17.63 -5.00 -13.14
CA ASN A 275 -16.74 -4.65 -14.26
C ASN A 275 -15.27 -5.08 -14.05
N LEU A 276 -14.93 -5.53 -12.84
CA LEU A 276 -13.58 -5.93 -12.42
C LEU A 276 -12.50 -4.85 -12.68
N ILE A 277 -12.86 -3.59 -12.44
CA ILE A 277 -11.95 -2.45 -12.50
C ILE A 277 -11.87 -1.86 -11.09
N GLY A 278 -10.73 -2.03 -10.41
CA GLY A 278 -10.60 -1.71 -8.99
C GLY A 278 -10.64 -0.22 -8.67
N ASN A 279 -10.16 0.64 -9.57
CA ASN A 279 -10.15 2.11 -9.42
C ASN A 279 -11.35 2.82 -10.09
N ASP A 280 -12.24 2.09 -10.76
CA ASP A 280 -13.56 2.56 -11.25
C ASP A 280 -14.57 1.42 -11.21
N PRO A 281 -14.86 0.87 -10.01
CA PRO A 281 -15.69 -0.32 -9.87
C PRO A 281 -17.16 -0.04 -10.15
N LYS A 282 -17.82 -0.98 -10.82
CA LYS A 282 -19.26 -0.95 -11.11
C LYS A 282 -19.85 -2.37 -10.98
N PRO A 283 -20.74 -2.58 -9.99
CA PRO A 283 -21.23 -1.60 -8.99
C PRO A 283 -20.13 -1.12 -8.03
N THR A 284 -20.34 0.05 -7.43
CA THR A 284 -19.40 0.67 -6.50
C THR A 284 -19.38 0.00 -5.12
N THR A 285 -20.33 -0.87 -4.82
CA THR A 285 -20.38 -1.66 -3.57
C THR A 285 -20.15 -3.12 -3.90
N PHE A 286 -19.12 -3.69 -3.29
CA PHE A 286 -18.74 -5.09 -3.45
C PHE A 286 -17.97 -5.57 -2.22
N TYR A 287 -17.68 -6.86 -2.18
CA TYR A 287 -16.88 -7.48 -1.11
C TYR A 287 -15.71 -8.24 -1.72
N LEU A 288 -14.58 -8.22 -1.05
CA LEU A 288 -13.40 -9.01 -1.39
C LEU A 288 -13.12 -10.03 -0.28
N LEU A 289 -12.75 -11.22 -0.69
CA LEU A 289 -12.36 -12.31 0.18
C LEU A 289 -10.93 -12.70 -0.19
N GLU A 290 -10.06 -12.70 0.79
CA GLU A 290 -8.66 -13.07 0.65
C GLU A 290 -8.21 -13.94 1.81
N ASN A 291 -7.29 -14.85 1.54
CA ASN A 291 -6.64 -15.65 2.57
C ASN A 291 -5.33 -14.97 2.96
N ARG A 292 -5.25 -14.51 4.21
CA ARG A 292 -4.03 -13.94 4.80
C ARG A 292 -3.39 -14.95 5.73
N GLN A 293 -2.10 -15.17 5.57
CA GLN A 293 -1.31 -16.06 6.42
C GLN A 293 -0.14 -15.28 7.03
N GLN A 294 0.31 -15.68 8.24
CA GLN A 294 1.43 -15.01 8.90
C GLN A 294 2.77 -15.50 8.34
N VAL A 295 3.00 -15.24 7.04
CA VAL A 295 4.20 -15.60 6.29
C VAL A 295 4.69 -14.42 5.44
N GLY A 296 5.98 -14.39 5.14
CA GLY A 296 6.55 -13.32 4.29
C GLY A 296 6.31 -11.93 4.87
N TRP A 297 5.76 -11.02 4.07
CA TRP A 297 5.42 -9.67 4.51
C TRP A 297 4.30 -9.64 5.56
N ASP A 298 3.46 -10.67 5.60
CA ASP A 298 2.36 -10.81 6.54
C ASP A 298 2.74 -11.49 7.86
N GLU A 299 4.03 -11.83 8.08
CA GLU A 299 4.51 -12.52 9.30
C GLU A 299 4.07 -11.84 10.60
N TYR A 300 3.89 -10.53 10.59
CA TYR A 300 3.54 -9.72 11.76
C TYR A 300 2.09 -9.23 11.77
N LEU A 301 1.22 -9.79 10.96
CA LEU A 301 -0.21 -9.54 11.06
C LEU A 301 -0.76 -9.99 12.42
N PRO A 302 -1.86 -9.37 12.89
CA PRO A 302 -2.47 -9.73 14.18
C PRO A 302 -2.99 -11.17 14.26
N GLY A 303 -3.15 -11.83 13.12
CA GLY A 303 -3.63 -13.21 12.98
C GLY A 303 -3.59 -13.67 11.53
N HIS A 304 -4.24 -14.77 11.24
CA HIS A 304 -4.36 -15.37 9.91
C HIS A 304 -5.77 -15.88 9.65
N GLY A 305 -6.11 -16.13 8.38
CA GLY A 305 -7.43 -16.64 7.99
C GLY A 305 -8.04 -15.91 6.81
N LEU A 306 -9.34 -16.10 6.62
CA LEU A 306 -10.14 -15.42 5.61
C LEU A 306 -10.43 -13.98 6.06
N MET A 307 -9.91 -13.04 5.34
CA MET A 307 -10.22 -11.60 5.48
C MET A 307 -11.37 -11.24 4.55
N LEU A 308 -12.40 -10.64 5.09
CA LEU A 308 -13.56 -10.14 4.35
C LEU A 308 -13.59 -8.63 4.39
N THR A 309 -13.42 -8.00 3.24
CA THR A 309 -13.41 -6.54 3.10
C THR A 309 -14.63 -6.08 2.31
N LYS A 310 -15.39 -5.13 2.86
CA LYS A 310 -16.47 -4.44 2.15
C LYS A 310 -15.95 -3.16 1.56
N VAL A 311 -16.16 -2.96 0.26
CA VAL A 311 -15.82 -1.72 -0.45
C VAL A 311 -17.09 -0.97 -0.81
N GLN A 312 -17.10 0.34 -0.55
CA GLN A 312 -18.14 1.28 -0.95
C GLN A 312 -17.46 2.47 -1.64
N TYR A 313 -17.08 2.25 -2.89
CA TYR A 313 -16.29 3.22 -3.65
C TYR A 313 -17.05 4.51 -3.91
N ASP A 314 -16.36 5.62 -3.68
CA ASP A 314 -16.85 6.99 -3.98
C ASP A 314 -15.66 7.80 -4.49
N TYR A 315 -15.65 8.12 -5.77
CA TYR A 315 -14.56 8.85 -6.42
C TYR A 315 -14.12 10.10 -5.65
N ASN A 316 -15.08 10.89 -5.13
CA ASN A 316 -14.73 12.11 -4.40
C ASN A 316 -14.05 11.83 -3.06
N LYS A 317 -14.42 10.74 -2.37
CA LYS A 317 -13.75 10.35 -1.13
C LYS A 317 -12.32 9.88 -1.39
N TRP A 318 -12.10 9.16 -2.48
CA TRP A 318 -10.78 8.68 -2.88
C TRP A 318 -9.86 9.83 -3.26
N THR A 319 -10.32 10.75 -4.11
CA THR A 319 -9.53 11.90 -4.56
C THR A 319 -9.27 12.94 -3.47
N ASN A 320 -10.14 13.03 -2.46
CA ASN A 320 -9.96 13.95 -1.33
C ASN A 320 -9.34 13.29 -0.08
N ASN A 321 -8.87 12.06 -0.19
CA ASN A 321 -8.27 11.31 0.92
C ASN A 321 -9.18 11.22 2.17
N THR A 322 -10.48 10.97 1.97
CA THR A 322 -11.50 10.92 3.03
C THR A 322 -12.29 9.61 3.06
N VAL A 323 -11.68 8.53 2.59
CA VAL A 323 -12.30 7.22 2.33
C VAL A 323 -13.05 6.72 3.55
N ASN A 324 -12.41 6.72 4.71
CA ASN A 324 -12.95 6.18 5.95
C ASN A 324 -13.30 7.25 7.00
N ASN A 325 -13.59 8.49 6.59
CA ASN A 325 -13.96 9.59 7.49
C ASN A 325 -15.42 9.53 7.99
N SER A 326 -16.08 8.39 7.85
CA SER A 326 -17.44 8.16 8.36
C SER A 326 -17.57 6.75 8.91
N SER A 327 -17.71 6.61 10.23
CA SER A 327 -17.83 5.31 10.90
C SER A 327 -19.04 4.48 10.47
N ASN A 328 -20.12 5.15 10.03
CA ASN A 328 -21.34 4.48 9.57
C ASN A 328 -21.27 4.05 8.10
N ARG A 329 -20.30 4.56 7.34
CA ARG A 329 -20.14 4.29 5.90
C ARG A 329 -18.69 4.42 5.52
N MET A 330 -17.87 3.50 5.99
CA MET A 330 -16.48 3.38 5.56
C MET A 330 -16.43 3.01 4.07
N GLY A 331 -15.51 3.61 3.33
CA GLY A 331 -15.30 3.30 1.92
C GLY A 331 -14.63 1.94 1.72
N VAL A 332 -13.72 1.58 2.64
CA VAL A 332 -13.09 0.26 2.74
C VAL A 332 -13.18 -0.19 4.19
N ASP A 333 -13.91 -1.25 4.46
CA ASP A 333 -14.28 -1.68 5.81
C ASP A 333 -13.94 -3.16 6.01
N LEU A 334 -13.13 -3.46 7.01
CA LEU A 334 -12.93 -4.84 7.45
C LEU A 334 -14.21 -5.33 8.14
N ILE A 335 -14.73 -6.45 7.70
CA ILE A 335 -15.82 -7.13 8.38
C ILE A 335 -15.24 -8.06 9.42
N GLU A 336 -15.20 -7.59 10.66
CA GLU A 336 -14.66 -8.36 11.78
C GLU A 336 -15.49 -9.62 12.03
N ALA A 337 -14.84 -10.79 11.94
CA ALA A 337 -15.49 -12.09 12.07
C ALA A 337 -16.16 -12.27 13.44
N ASP A 338 -15.60 -11.71 14.51
CA ASP A 338 -16.18 -11.75 15.85
C ASP A 338 -17.28 -10.70 16.08
N GLY A 339 -17.61 -9.90 15.06
CA GLY A 339 -18.65 -8.86 15.10
C GLY A 339 -18.33 -7.68 16.01
N LYS A 340 -17.07 -7.53 16.44
CA LYS A 340 -16.67 -6.49 17.40
C LYS A 340 -15.72 -5.50 16.77
N LYS A 341 -16.26 -4.41 16.29
CA LYS A 341 -15.42 -3.26 15.88
C LYS A 341 -14.61 -2.74 17.05
N PRO A 342 -13.32 -2.41 16.83
CA PRO A 342 -12.48 -1.84 17.86
C PRO A 342 -13.06 -0.50 18.33
N SER A 343 -13.04 -0.27 19.65
CA SER A 343 -13.46 1.02 20.21
C SER A 343 -12.35 2.05 20.10
N SER A 344 -12.71 3.33 19.92
CA SER A 344 -11.80 4.47 19.91
C SER A 344 -10.96 4.62 21.20
N SER A 345 -11.44 4.05 22.32
CA SER A 345 -10.73 4.06 23.61
C SER A 345 -9.59 3.06 23.71
N SER A 346 -9.43 2.19 22.71
CA SER A 346 -8.35 1.18 22.67
C SER A 346 -7.08 1.81 22.12
N ASN A 347 -6.32 2.52 22.96
CA ASN A 347 -5.00 3.01 22.59
C ASN A 347 -4.14 1.83 22.10
N GLY A 348 -3.63 1.92 20.86
CA GLY A 348 -2.79 0.90 20.26
C GLY A 348 -3.54 -0.32 19.72
N TYR A 349 -4.84 -0.25 19.51
CA TYR A 349 -5.54 -1.32 18.82
C TYR A 349 -5.15 -1.30 17.33
N THR A 350 -4.59 -2.41 16.89
CA THR A 350 -4.09 -2.58 15.53
C THR A 350 -4.74 -3.76 14.80
N GLY A 351 -5.62 -4.49 15.46
CA GLY A 351 -6.24 -5.73 15.00
C GLY A 351 -5.97 -6.91 15.96
N LYS A 352 -6.69 -7.99 15.78
CA LYS A 352 -6.55 -9.26 16.53
C LYS A 352 -6.94 -10.44 15.65
N ALA A 353 -6.50 -11.63 15.99
CA ALA A 353 -6.80 -12.86 15.25
C ALA A 353 -8.31 -13.10 15.04
N GLY A 354 -9.16 -12.71 16.02
CA GLY A 354 -10.62 -12.84 15.92
C GLY A 354 -11.30 -11.92 14.90
N ASP A 355 -10.56 -11.02 14.25
CA ASP A 355 -11.11 -10.20 13.17
C ASP A 355 -11.28 -11.03 11.89
N LEU A 356 -10.55 -12.14 11.74
CA LEU A 356 -10.59 -13.01 10.59
C LEU A 356 -11.35 -14.32 10.88
N PHE A 357 -11.90 -14.93 9.82
CA PHE A 357 -12.49 -16.26 9.87
C PHE A 357 -11.41 -17.34 9.71
N PRO A 358 -11.48 -18.51 10.36
CA PRO A 358 -12.55 -18.94 11.26
C PRO A 358 -12.34 -18.53 12.74
N ALA A 359 -11.27 -17.78 13.07
CA ALA A 359 -10.93 -17.48 14.46
C ALA A 359 -12.01 -16.67 15.21
N GLY A 360 -12.70 -15.75 14.52
CA GLY A 360 -13.79 -14.96 15.11
C GLY A 360 -15.15 -15.61 14.97
N ALA A 361 -15.42 -16.21 13.81
CA ALA A 361 -16.64 -16.93 13.47
C ALA A 361 -16.39 -17.87 12.29
N THR A 362 -17.29 -18.84 12.07
CA THR A 362 -17.19 -19.78 10.95
C THR A 362 -18.19 -19.47 9.83
N GLU A 363 -18.95 -18.39 9.96
CA GLU A 363 -19.95 -17.99 8.95
C GLU A 363 -20.12 -16.47 8.90
N TYR A 364 -20.55 -15.96 7.76
CA TYR A 364 -21.01 -14.60 7.56
C TYR A 364 -22.25 -14.55 6.67
N LEU A 365 -23.36 -14.06 7.22
CA LEU A 365 -24.68 -14.01 6.57
C LEU A 365 -25.12 -12.57 6.25
N GLY A 366 -24.22 -11.59 6.43
CA GLY A 366 -24.54 -10.18 6.29
C GLY A 366 -24.68 -9.67 4.84
N ILE A 367 -24.39 -10.50 3.83
CA ILE A 367 -24.59 -10.16 2.43
C ILE A 367 -25.84 -10.89 1.95
N THR A 368 -26.89 -10.14 1.60
CA THR A 368 -28.18 -10.73 1.16
C THR A 368 -27.99 -11.70 0.00
N ASN A 369 -28.45 -12.94 0.15
CA ASN A 369 -28.32 -14.03 -0.81
C ASN A 369 -26.88 -14.51 -1.09
N HIS A 370 -25.90 -14.12 -0.31
CA HIS A 370 -24.49 -14.46 -0.51
C HIS A 370 -23.87 -14.91 0.83
N SER A 371 -24.38 -16.03 1.36
CA SER A 371 -23.83 -16.59 2.59
C SER A 371 -22.44 -17.15 2.40
N ILE A 372 -21.60 -16.97 3.41
CA ILE A 372 -20.30 -17.61 3.57
C ILE A 372 -20.45 -18.52 4.79
N GLU A 373 -20.29 -19.81 4.65
CA GLU A 373 -20.62 -20.80 5.66
C GLU A 373 -19.52 -21.84 5.81
N ASP A 374 -19.44 -22.46 6.99
CA ASP A 374 -18.49 -23.53 7.31
C ASP A 374 -17.04 -23.16 7.01
N VAL A 375 -16.64 -21.92 7.31
CA VAL A 375 -15.26 -21.46 7.11
C VAL A 375 -14.33 -22.27 8.01
N SER A 376 -13.33 -22.88 7.42
CA SER A 376 -12.28 -23.63 8.07
C SER A 376 -10.93 -23.38 7.43
N GLU A 377 -9.87 -23.67 8.16
CA GLU A 377 -8.50 -23.56 7.68
C GLU A 377 -7.76 -24.88 7.88
N GLN A 378 -7.07 -25.33 6.86
CA GLN A 378 -6.19 -26.48 6.93
C GLN A 378 -4.92 -26.21 6.11
N ASP A 379 -3.75 -26.38 6.74
CA ASP A 379 -2.44 -26.21 6.10
C ASP A 379 -2.25 -24.85 5.38
N GLY A 380 -2.85 -23.78 5.95
CA GLY A 380 -2.80 -22.43 5.39
C GLY A 380 -3.77 -22.17 4.22
N ILE A 381 -4.60 -23.14 3.89
CA ILE A 381 -5.66 -23.01 2.87
C ILE A 381 -7.00 -22.80 3.57
N ILE A 382 -7.79 -21.86 3.07
CA ILE A 382 -9.13 -21.59 3.58
C ILE A 382 -10.16 -22.34 2.75
N TYR A 383 -11.07 -23.01 3.44
CA TYR A 383 -12.22 -23.71 2.86
C TYR A 383 -13.50 -23.11 3.39
N PHE A 384 -14.49 -22.93 2.52
CA PHE A 384 -15.83 -22.49 2.92
C PHE A 384 -16.89 -22.86 1.88
N LYS A 385 -18.15 -22.77 2.28
CA LYS A 385 -19.30 -22.89 1.38
C LYS A 385 -19.81 -21.50 1.03
N TYR A 386 -19.96 -21.23 -0.24
CA TYR A 386 -20.64 -20.04 -0.71
C TYR A 386 -22.07 -20.38 -1.14
N ARG A 387 -23.07 -19.63 -0.64
CA ARG A 387 -24.51 -19.88 -0.87
C ARG A 387 -24.92 -21.34 -0.51
N GLY A 388 -24.45 -21.86 0.62
CA GLY A 388 -24.68 -23.22 1.07
C GLY A 388 -23.84 -24.30 0.41
N GLY A 389 -23.04 -23.93 -0.58
CA GLY A 389 -22.19 -24.84 -1.34
C GLY A 389 -22.96 -25.88 -2.16
N ILE A 390 -22.43 -26.23 -3.30
CA ILE A 390 -22.85 -27.41 -4.08
C ILE A 390 -21.57 -28.17 -4.38
N ALA A 391 -21.62 -29.50 -4.28
CA ALA A 391 -20.52 -30.31 -4.78
C ALA A 391 -20.45 -30.11 -6.30
N THR A 392 -19.51 -29.31 -6.75
CA THR A 392 -19.24 -29.13 -8.17
C THR A 392 -18.58 -30.38 -8.72
N SER A 393 -19.40 -31.31 -9.25
CA SER A 393 -18.95 -32.17 -10.32
C SER A 393 -19.18 -31.42 -11.63
N THR A 394 -18.34 -30.45 -11.93
CA THR A 394 -18.34 -29.84 -13.25
C THR A 394 -17.06 -30.26 -13.96
N GLU A 395 -17.24 -31.07 -14.99
CA GLU A 395 -16.31 -31.07 -16.11
C GLU A 395 -15.98 -29.60 -16.45
N GLN A 396 -14.69 -29.26 -16.46
CA GLN A 396 -14.27 -27.99 -17.02
C GLN A 396 -14.78 -27.91 -18.45
N VAL A 397 -15.88 -27.20 -18.66
CA VAL A 397 -16.16 -26.66 -19.97
C VAL A 397 -15.03 -25.67 -20.22
N GLN A 398 -14.11 -26.02 -21.12
CA GLN A 398 -13.17 -25.06 -21.69
C GLN A 398 -14.01 -23.99 -22.40
N THR A 399 -14.40 -22.96 -21.69
CA THR A 399 -14.87 -21.73 -22.32
C THR A 399 -13.63 -21.16 -23.04
N GLU A 400 -13.75 -20.93 -24.34
CA GLU A 400 -12.72 -20.25 -25.10
C GLU A 400 -12.32 -18.97 -24.36
N GLU A 401 -11.03 -18.85 -24.07
CA GLU A 401 -10.47 -17.75 -23.32
C GLU A 401 -10.65 -16.45 -24.12
N THR A 402 -11.62 -15.63 -23.75
CA THR A 402 -11.93 -14.39 -24.47
C THR A 402 -11.20 -13.23 -23.81
N ILE A 403 -10.50 -12.41 -24.60
CA ILE A 403 -9.85 -11.21 -24.13
C ILE A 403 -10.91 -10.18 -23.75
N VAL A 404 -10.94 -9.78 -22.48
CA VAL A 404 -11.84 -8.76 -21.93
C VAL A 404 -11.22 -7.36 -22.05
N ALA A 405 -9.91 -7.24 -21.79
CA ALA A 405 -9.18 -5.99 -21.89
C ALA A 405 -7.67 -6.23 -22.01
N ILE A 406 -6.96 -5.24 -22.52
CA ILE A 406 -5.50 -5.23 -22.58
C ILE A 406 -5.03 -3.90 -22.00
N TYR A 407 -4.04 -3.95 -21.10
CA TYR A 407 -3.45 -2.77 -20.49
C TYR A 407 -1.95 -2.74 -20.75
N ASN A 408 -1.38 -1.55 -20.94
CA ASN A 408 0.07 -1.40 -20.92
C ASN A 408 0.59 -1.45 -19.47
N ILE A 409 1.90 -1.43 -19.28
CA ILE A 409 2.55 -1.47 -17.96
C ILE A 409 2.23 -0.25 -17.07
N LEU A 410 1.64 0.82 -17.63
CA LEU A 410 1.18 2.01 -16.91
C LEU A 410 -0.31 1.90 -16.51
N GLY A 411 -0.94 0.73 -16.70
CA GLY A 411 -2.35 0.53 -16.39
C GLY A 411 -3.32 1.18 -17.40
N GLN A 412 -2.82 1.72 -18.50
CA GLN A 412 -3.68 2.36 -19.51
C GLN A 412 -4.28 1.31 -20.43
N LYS A 413 -5.62 1.29 -20.52
CA LYS A 413 -6.35 0.37 -21.37
C LYS A 413 -6.04 0.63 -22.85
N GLN A 414 -5.67 -0.41 -23.57
CA GLN A 414 -5.44 -0.34 -25.00
C GLN A 414 -6.76 -0.44 -25.77
N ALA A 415 -6.89 0.33 -26.85
CA ALA A 415 -8.06 0.26 -27.74
C ALA A 415 -8.10 -1.04 -28.55
N ALA A 416 -6.97 -1.72 -28.68
CA ALA A 416 -6.86 -2.99 -29.41
C ALA A 416 -7.46 -4.12 -28.57
N VAL A 417 -8.24 -4.97 -29.21
CA VAL A 417 -8.79 -6.21 -28.64
C VAL A 417 -8.03 -7.45 -29.12
N ASP A 418 -6.97 -7.26 -29.90
CA ASP A 418 -6.14 -8.30 -30.45
C ASP A 418 -4.67 -8.03 -30.10
N ILE A 419 -4.03 -9.03 -29.51
CA ILE A 419 -2.62 -8.98 -29.10
C ILE A 419 -1.71 -8.73 -30.29
N GLU A 420 -2.05 -9.25 -31.44
CA GLU A 420 -1.21 -9.14 -32.65
C GLU A 420 -1.19 -7.72 -33.22
N SER A 421 -2.15 -6.90 -32.89
CA SER A 421 -2.22 -5.49 -33.33
C SER A 421 -1.48 -4.50 -32.43
N LEU A 422 -0.96 -4.94 -31.27
CA LEU A 422 -0.26 -4.08 -30.33
C LEU A 422 1.17 -3.76 -30.80
N PRO A 423 1.72 -2.57 -30.48
CA PRO A 423 3.15 -2.29 -30.60
C PRO A 423 4.03 -3.23 -29.78
N HIS A 424 5.33 -3.30 -30.08
CA HIS A 424 6.27 -4.05 -29.22
C HIS A 424 6.28 -3.44 -27.82
N GLY A 425 6.06 -4.28 -26.80
CA GLY A 425 5.99 -3.86 -25.41
C GLY A 425 5.50 -4.95 -24.48
N THR A 426 5.40 -4.62 -23.20
CA THR A 426 4.83 -5.51 -22.19
C THR A 426 3.39 -5.08 -21.89
N TYR A 427 2.50 -6.06 -21.83
CA TYR A 427 1.06 -5.84 -21.62
C TYR A 427 0.50 -6.81 -20.59
N VAL A 428 -0.55 -6.40 -19.90
CA VAL A 428 -1.42 -7.26 -19.10
C VAL A 428 -2.68 -7.53 -19.91
N VAL A 429 -2.89 -8.78 -20.29
CA VAL A 429 -4.08 -9.23 -21.00
C VAL A 429 -5.04 -9.83 -19.98
N VAL A 430 -6.19 -9.23 -19.87
CA VAL A 430 -7.30 -9.71 -19.03
C VAL A 430 -8.22 -10.55 -19.89
N THR A 431 -8.46 -11.79 -19.48
CA THR A 431 -9.34 -12.72 -20.16
C THR A 431 -10.49 -13.15 -19.24
N THR A 432 -11.44 -13.88 -19.76
CA THR A 432 -12.52 -14.50 -18.99
C THR A 432 -12.02 -15.55 -17.99
N ALA A 433 -10.78 -16.03 -18.15
CA ALA A 433 -10.16 -17.03 -17.28
C ALA A 433 -9.08 -16.46 -16.33
N GLY A 434 -8.81 -15.15 -16.39
CA GLY A 434 -7.81 -14.48 -15.55
C GLY A 434 -6.97 -13.45 -16.31
N SER A 435 -5.91 -12.97 -15.69
CA SER A 435 -4.96 -12.04 -16.32
C SER A 435 -3.61 -12.70 -16.56
N LYS A 436 -2.96 -12.37 -17.68
CA LYS A 436 -1.61 -12.84 -17.98
C LYS A 436 -0.74 -11.72 -18.57
N LYS A 437 0.52 -11.70 -18.17
CA LYS A 437 1.53 -10.81 -18.75
C LYS A 437 1.98 -11.38 -20.09
N ILE A 438 2.02 -10.54 -21.10
CA ILE A 438 2.62 -10.86 -22.38
C ILE A 438 3.71 -9.85 -22.74
N VAL A 439 4.73 -10.31 -23.45
CA VAL A 439 5.75 -9.47 -24.07
C VAL A 439 5.61 -9.65 -25.58
N ARG A 440 5.49 -8.56 -26.29
CA ARG A 440 5.41 -8.56 -27.74
C ARG A 440 6.62 -7.87 -28.37
#